data_6c90a2d14b4aed693f674210d41991ec
#
_entry.id   6c90a2d14b4aed693f674210d41991ec
#
_cell.length_a   1.000
_cell.length_b   1.000
_cell.length_c   1.000
_cell.angle_alpha   90.00
_cell.angle_beta   90.00
_cell.angle_gamma   90.00
#
_symmetry.space_group_name_H-M   'P 1'
#
loop_
_entity.id
_entity.type
_entity.pdbx_description
1 polymer ?
#
loop_
_entity_poly.entity_id
_entity_poly.type
_entity_poly.pdbx_seq_one_letter_code
_entity_poly.pdbx_strand_id
1 'polypeptide(L)'
;MASGSSQLRKEGTTPLVNASGQLSSGLGQLDSGAQTLKAGMPQAVQGSAKLADGGKQLAAGTNRLKDGATQLSSGTTRLQQGAHKLSDGAGKLQDGSGKISTGLGELKDKLGDGAKKVPSWTTPQREASARVMSDPAKLSAKDFSGDQVFGSGLAPFFFSLAMFIGGLITFLLLRPLQNRAVASGVAPLRAALDGLWPASIIAILQATMIIVVTLTLVGMDVAHPWALWIFSIGVSIVFAAINQMLNVALGPGPGKVAAMALLMLQILSSNGLYPVETEPKLFQWLHPVNPWTYSVNGFRQLMYGNIDQRLPQSILALIIIGAICIGITALCAYRDRKWTVERLHPAIDI
;
A
#
# COMPACT_ATOMS: atom_id res chain seq x y z
N MET A 1 -32.60 56.79 90.21
CA MET A 1 -33.07 56.38 88.84
C MET A 1 -31.96 56.26 87.81
N ALA A 2 -30.85 56.94 87.92
CA ALA A 2 -29.76 56.89 86.89
C ALA A 2 -28.94 55.57 86.92
N SER A 3 -28.82 54.85 88.00
CA SER A 3 -28.05 53.60 88.09
C SER A 3 -28.75 52.42 87.44
N GLY A 4 -30.10 52.32 87.59
CA GLY A 4 -30.86 51.22 86.93
C GLY A 4 -30.90 51.27 85.44
N SER A 5 -30.94 52.50 84.88
CA SER A 5 -30.94 52.65 83.40
C SER A 5 -29.56 52.32 82.70
N SER A 6 -28.47 52.60 83.46
CA SER A 6 -27.12 52.24 83.01
C SER A 6 -26.85 50.76 83.11
N GLN A 7 -27.42 50.08 84.09
CA GLN A 7 -27.35 48.65 84.27
C GLN A 7 -28.15 47.90 83.21
N LEU A 8 -29.37 48.37 82.91
CA LEU A 8 -30.20 47.78 81.84
C LEU A 8 -29.54 47.96 80.45
N ARG A 9 -28.84 49.04 80.27
CA ARG A 9 -28.08 49.26 79.02
C ARG A 9 -26.88 48.34 78.93
N LYS A 10 -26.15 48.11 80.01
CA LYS A 10 -24.93 47.33 80.05
C LYS A 10 -25.17 45.84 80.04
N GLU A 11 -26.21 45.34 80.71
CA GLU A 11 -26.50 43.91 80.87
C GLU A 11 -27.58 43.38 79.93
N GLY A 12 -28.42 44.27 79.39
CA GLY A 12 -29.51 43.86 78.52
C GLY A 12 -29.33 44.27 77.07
N THR A 13 -29.19 45.59 76.81
CA THR A 13 -29.22 46.09 75.44
C THR A 13 -27.88 45.91 74.66
N THR A 14 -26.74 46.06 75.37
CA THR A 14 -25.43 45.95 74.71
C THR A 14 -25.14 44.51 74.24
N PRO A 15 -25.40 43.45 75.05
CA PRO A 15 -25.25 42.07 74.61
C PRO A 15 -26.21 41.72 73.49
N LEU A 16 -27.46 42.25 73.51
CA LEU A 16 -28.41 42.03 72.40
C LEU A 16 -27.98 42.70 71.07
N VAL A 17 -27.46 43.93 71.15
CA VAL A 17 -26.92 44.61 69.98
C VAL A 17 -25.70 43.84 69.39
N ASN A 18 -24.83 43.41 70.30
CA ASN A 18 -23.67 42.60 69.89
C ASN A 18 -24.09 41.26 69.31
N ALA A 19 -25.05 40.55 69.88
CA ALA A 19 -25.59 39.29 69.34
C ALA A 19 -26.31 39.52 68.01
N SER A 20 -27.05 40.62 67.88
CA SER A 20 -27.64 41.01 66.57
C SER A 20 -26.59 41.33 65.52
N GLY A 21 -25.48 42.00 65.89
CA GLY A 21 -24.33 42.24 64.99
C GLY A 21 -23.63 40.92 64.55
N GLN A 22 -23.45 40.01 65.51
CA GLN A 22 -22.89 38.65 65.17
C GLN A 22 -23.83 37.85 64.27
N LEU A 23 -25.13 37.89 64.55
CA LEU A 23 -26.12 37.24 63.69
C LEU A 23 -26.13 37.83 62.26
N SER A 24 -26.07 39.15 62.11
CA SER A 24 -25.98 39.85 60.83
C SER A 24 -24.70 39.47 60.04
N SER A 25 -23.59 39.41 60.81
CA SER A 25 -22.31 38.95 60.22
C SER A 25 -22.38 37.48 59.80
N GLY A 26 -22.99 36.62 60.58
CA GLY A 26 -23.19 35.20 60.25
C GLY A 26 -24.11 35.02 59.02
N LEU A 27 -25.19 35.81 58.94
CA LEU A 27 -26.06 35.81 57.78
C LEU A 27 -25.32 36.31 56.46
N GLY A 28 -24.46 37.33 56.63
CA GLY A 28 -23.61 37.76 55.50
C GLY A 28 -22.61 36.68 55.02
N GLN A 29 -22.04 35.93 55.97
CA GLN A 29 -21.17 34.78 55.60
C GLN A 29 -21.96 33.66 54.96
N LEU A 30 -23.18 33.36 55.46
CA LEU A 30 -24.05 32.35 54.83
C LEU A 30 -24.46 32.73 53.41
N ASP A 31 -24.83 34.00 53.20
CA ASP A 31 -25.17 34.52 51.89
C ASP A 31 -23.97 34.44 50.91
N SER A 32 -22.80 34.83 51.37
CA SER A 32 -21.54 34.69 50.58
C SER A 32 -21.22 33.22 50.27
N GLY A 33 -21.42 32.30 51.21
CA GLY A 33 -21.27 30.88 51.00
C GLY A 33 -22.27 30.32 49.98
N ALA A 34 -23.52 30.75 50.06
CA ALA A 34 -24.57 30.37 49.12
C ALA A 34 -24.30 30.89 47.70
N GLN A 35 -23.80 32.10 47.59
CA GLN A 35 -23.39 32.68 46.28
C GLN A 35 -22.18 31.90 45.69
N THR A 36 -21.20 31.54 46.50
CA THR A 36 -20.05 30.73 46.05
C THR A 36 -20.50 29.34 45.60
N LEU A 37 -21.39 28.71 46.31
CA LEU A 37 -21.98 27.42 45.95
C LEU A 37 -22.76 27.53 44.61
N LYS A 38 -23.60 28.57 44.49
CA LYS A 38 -24.35 28.87 43.25
C LYS A 38 -23.43 29.09 42.08
N ALA A 39 -22.31 29.77 42.26
CA ALA A 39 -21.30 29.99 41.19
C ALA A 39 -20.55 28.70 40.82
N GLY A 40 -20.32 27.78 41.77
CA GLY A 40 -19.65 26.49 41.54
C GLY A 40 -20.53 25.43 40.89
N MET A 41 -21.84 25.50 41.06
CA MET A 41 -22.77 24.51 40.48
C MET A 41 -22.69 24.38 38.97
N PRO A 42 -22.64 25.46 38.15
CA PRO A 42 -22.51 25.34 36.71
C PRO A 42 -21.21 24.62 36.26
N GLN A 43 -20.12 24.85 37.02
CA GLN A 43 -18.84 24.18 36.72
C GLN A 43 -18.93 22.66 37.00
N ALA A 44 -19.60 22.28 38.07
CA ALA A 44 -19.83 20.86 38.41
C ALA A 44 -20.72 20.18 37.36
N VAL A 45 -21.76 20.86 36.87
CA VAL A 45 -22.63 20.37 35.79
C VAL A 45 -21.84 20.21 34.50
N GLN A 46 -21.03 21.21 34.12
CA GLN A 46 -20.18 21.12 32.93
C GLN A 46 -19.12 19.98 33.05
N GLY A 47 -18.54 19.82 34.25
CA GLY A 47 -17.63 18.71 34.52
C GLY A 47 -18.30 17.35 34.34
N SER A 48 -19.51 17.20 34.86
CA SER A 48 -20.30 15.97 34.69
C SER A 48 -20.67 15.70 33.22
N ALA A 49 -21.03 16.73 32.47
CA ALA A 49 -21.30 16.60 31.04
C ALA A 49 -20.05 16.15 30.24
N LYS A 50 -18.90 16.76 30.52
CA LYS A 50 -17.62 16.33 29.90
C LYS A 50 -17.26 14.89 30.25
N LEU A 51 -17.50 14.48 31.49
CA LEU A 51 -17.26 13.09 31.90
C LEU A 51 -18.20 12.12 31.20
N ALA A 52 -19.46 12.48 31.02
CA ALA A 52 -20.42 11.68 30.28
C ALA A 52 -20.02 11.54 28.80
N ASP A 53 -19.57 12.63 28.17
CA ASP A 53 -19.09 12.60 26.77
C ASP A 53 -17.79 11.80 26.62
N GLY A 54 -16.86 11.93 27.57
CA GLY A 54 -15.68 11.07 27.64
C GLY A 54 -16.03 9.59 27.79
N GLY A 55 -17.03 9.27 28.56
CA GLY A 55 -17.57 7.91 28.70
C GLY A 55 -18.14 7.36 27.40
N LYS A 56 -18.89 8.18 26.62
CA LYS A 56 -19.41 7.79 25.33
C LYS A 56 -18.27 7.55 24.32
N GLN A 57 -17.26 8.42 24.30
CA GLN A 57 -16.10 8.24 23.43
C GLN A 57 -15.32 6.97 23.76
N LEU A 58 -15.13 6.66 25.04
CA LEU A 58 -14.49 5.43 25.48
C LEU A 58 -15.30 4.20 25.06
N ALA A 59 -16.61 4.22 25.22
CA ALA A 59 -17.49 3.13 24.77
C ALA A 59 -17.40 2.93 23.26
N ALA A 60 -17.41 4.01 22.47
CA ALA A 60 -17.23 3.94 21.03
C ALA A 60 -15.83 3.39 20.64
N GLY A 61 -14.76 3.79 21.36
CA GLY A 61 -13.42 3.26 21.20
C GLY A 61 -13.33 1.75 21.49
N THR A 62 -13.99 1.31 22.55
CA THR A 62 -14.07 -0.12 22.93
C THR A 62 -14.81 -0.95 21.87
N ASN A 63 -15.89 -0.43 21.29
CA ASN A 63 -16.58 -1.10 20.19
C ASN A 63 -15.70 -1.23 18.94
N ARG A 64 -14.97 -0.17 18.56
CA ARG A 64 -14.01 -0.23 17.44
C ARG A 64 -12.91 -1.26 17.69
N LEU A 65 -12.41 -1.35 18.91
CA LEU A 65 -11.40 -2.35 19.28
C LEU A 65 -11.96 -3.77 19.16
N LYS A 66 -13.20 -3.99 19.62
CA LYS A 66 -13.90 -5.27 19.48
C LYS A 66 -14.06 -5.65 18.01
N ASP A 67 -14.50 -4.71 17.16
CA ASP A 67 -14.66 -4.94 15.71
C ASP A 67 -13.31 -5.28 15.06
N GLY A 68 -12.25 -4.53 15.41
CA GLY A 68 -10.88 -4.81 14.96
C GLY A 68 -10.38 -6.20 15.39
N ALA A 69 -10.65 -6.60 16.62
CA ALA A 69 -10.30 -7.95 17.11
C ALA A 69 -11.06 -9.05 16.35
N THR A 70 -12.33 -8.82 16.04
CA THR A 70 -13.13 -9.75 15.23
C THR A 70 -12.60 -9.88 13.81
N GLN A 71 -12.23 -8.75 13.19
CA GLN A 71 -11.60 -8.75 11.85
C GLN A 71 -10.25 -9.48 11.86
N LEU A 72 -9.41 -9.26 12.88
CA LEU A 72 -8.14 -9.96 13.05
C LEU A 72 -8.35 -11.47 13.19
N SER A 73 -9.31 -11.89 14.01
CA SER A 73 -9.67 -13.31 14.18
C SER A 73 -10.10 -13.94 12.85
N SER A 74 -10.96 -13.24 12.09
CA SER A 74 -11.38 -13.68 10.75
C SER A 74 -10.21 -13.76 9.77
N GLY A 75 -9.29 -12.80 9.82
CA GLY A 75 -8.06 -12.80 9.03
C GLY A 75 -7.16 -13.98 9.36
N THR A 76 -6.99 -14.29 10.62
CA THR A 76 -6.20 -15.46 11.08
C THR A 76 -6.81 -16.77 10.60
N THR A 77 -8.14 -16.90 10.65
CA THR A 77 -8.83 -18.08 10.13
C THR A 77 -8.61 -18.26 8.62
N ARG A 78 -8.69 -17.17 7.85
CA ARG A 78 -8.41 -17.19 6.40
C ARG A 78 -6.96 -17.57 6.11
N LEU A 79 -6.01 -17.07 6.89
CA LEU A 79 -4.59 -17.41 6.78
C LEU A 79 -4.37 -18.91 7.04
N GLN A 80 -5.00 -19.45 8.08
CA GLN A 80 -4.94 -20.88 8.39
C GLN A 80 -5.50 -21.73 7.25
N GLN A 81 -6.66 -21.35 6.70
CA GLN A 81 -7.24 -22.03 5.54
C GLN A 81 -6.33 -21.94 4.30
N GLY A 82 -5.69 -20.81 4.08
CA GLY A 82 -4.69 -20.63 3.02
C GLY A 82 -3.47 -21.55 3.20
N ALA A 83 -2.97 -21.66 4.42
CA ALA A 83 -1.87 -22.54 4.76
C ALA A 83 -2.22 -24.03 4.54
N HIS A 84 -3.43 -24.46 4.88
CA HIS A 84 -3.90 -25.80 4.58
C HIS A 84 -3.97 -26.07 3.07
N LYS A 85 -4.55 -25.15 2.29
CA LYS A 85 -4.59 -25.28 0.83
C LYS A 85 -3.19 -25.35 0.20
N LEU A 86 -2.24 -24.59 0.73
CA LEU A 86 -0.84 -24.63 0.29
C LEU A 86 -0.21 -25.99 0.61
N SER A 87 -0.44 -26.52 1.80
CA SER A 87 0.04 -27.85 2.20
C SER A 87 -0.54 -28.95 1.31
N ASP A 88 -1.84 -28.91 1.03
CA ASP A 88 -2.50 -29.85 0.12
C ASP A 88 -1.95 -29.74 -1.31
N GLY A 89 -1.69 -28.51 -1.77
CA GLY A 89 -1.07 -28.25 -3.06
C GLY A 89 0.34 -28.82 -3.16
N ALA A 90 1.14 -28.66 -2.11
CA ALA A 90 2.48 -29.22 -2.02
C ALA A 90 2.46 -30.76 -2.03
N GLY A 91 1.51 -31.38 -1.33
CA GLY A 91 1.29 -32.82 -1.38
C GLY A 91 0.97 -33.33 -2.79
N LYS A 92 0.04 -32.66 -3.49
CA LYS A 92 -0.30 -33.00 -4.88
C LYS A 92 0.88 -32.82 -5.84
N LEU A 93 1.73 -31.84 -5.61
CA LEU A 93 2.94 -31.64 -6.41
C LEU A 93 3.95 -32.76 -6.16
N GLN A 94 4.11 -33.18 -4.91
CA GLN A 94 4.97 -34.32 -4.55
C GLN A 94 4.48 -35.62 -5.20
N ASP A 95 3.18 -35.90 -5.16
CA ASP A 95 2.57 -37.05 -5.80
C ASP A 95 2.74 -37.01 -7.34
N GLY A 96 2.53 -35.82 -7.93
CA GLY A 96 2.75 -35.59 -9.36
C GLY A 96 4.20 -35.85 -9.77
N SER A 97 5.15 -35.35 -8.98
CA SER A 97 6.59 -35.59 -9.18
C SER A 97 6.94 -37.06 -9.08
N GLY A 98 6.35 -37.79 -8.12
CA GLY A 98 6.50 -39.25 -7.99
C GLY A 98 5.99 -40.01 -9.22
N LYS A 99 4.81 -39.59 -9.74
CA LYS A 99 4.25 -40.19 -10.98
C LYS A 99 5.13 -39.93 -12.20
N ILE A 100 5.70 -38.75 -12.31
CA ILE A 100 6.65 -38.42 -13.40
C ILE A 100 7.91 -39.29 -13.29
N SER A 101 8.47 -39.41 -12.09
CA SER A 101 9.64 -40.28 -11.84
C SER A 101 9.38 -41.72 -12.21
N THR A 102 8.23 -42.27 -11.81
CA THR A 102 7.81 -43.63 -12.16
C THR A 102 7.62 -43.78 -13.67
N GLY A 103 6.94 -42.82 -14.33
CA GLY A 103 6.74 -42.85 -15.77
C GLY A 103 8.05 -42.75 -16.57
N LEU A 104 9.03 -42.00 -16.07
CA LEU A 104 10.38 -41.95 -16.66
C LEU A 104 11.11 -43.28 -16.48
N GLY A 105 10.95 -43.97 -15.35
CA GLY A 105 11.46 -45.30 -15.14
C GLY A 105 10.88 -46.30 -16.15
N GLU A 106 9.54 -46.32 -16.29
CA GLU A 106 8.86 -47.17 -17.27
C GLU A 106 9.28 -46.90 -18.72
N LEU A 107 9.44 -45.61 -19.06
CA LEU A 107 9.91 -45.19 -20.38
C LEU A 107 11.34 -45.68 -20.65
N LYS A 108 12.23 -45.57 -19.64
CA LYS A 108 13.60 -46.10 -19.71
C LYS A 108 13.61 -47.57 -19.96
N ASP A 109 12.78 -48.33 -19.24
CA ASP A 109 12.72 -49.82 -19.35
C ASP A 109 12.15 -50.23 -20.73
N LYS A 110 11.07 -49.56 -21.19
CA LYS A 110 10.48 -49.79 -22.52
C LYS A 110 11.44 -49.42 -23.65
N LEU A 111 12.21 -48.35 -23.53
CA LEU A 111 13.26 -47.97 -24.47
C LEU A 111 14.41 -48.98 -24.46
N GLY A 112 14.81 -49.49 -23.29
CA GLY A 112 15.82 -50.52 -23.15
C GLY A 112 15.39 -51.81 -23.82
N ASP A 113 14.14 -52.22 -23.63
CA ASP A 113 13.57 -53.43 -24.28
C ASP A 113 13.33 -53.23 -25.77
N GLY A 114 12.94 -52.03 -26.20
CA GLY A 114 12.86 -51.65 -27.61
C GLY A 114 14.23 -51.71 -28.29
N ALA A 115 15.28 -51.18 -27.63
CA ALA A 115 16.64 -51.22 -28.14
C ALA A 115 17.17 -52.66 -28.37
N LYS A 116 16.77 -53.63 -27.53
CA LYS A 116 17.11 -55.03 -27.70
C LYS A 116 16.40 -55.70 -28.90
N LYS A 117 15.27 -55.16 -29.34
CA LYS A 117 14.47 -55.64 -30.46
C LYS A 117 14.85 -55.01 -31.83
N VAL A 118 15.73 -54.04 -31.84
CA VAL A 118 16.19 -53.33 -33.04
C VAL A 118 17.17 -54.26 -33.78
N PRO A 119 16.98 -54.56 -35.10
CA PRO A 119 17.93 -55.30 -35.89
C PRO A 119 19.31 -54.66 -35.87
N SER A 120 20.36 -55.48 -35.89
CA SER A 120 21.76 -55.03 -35.84
C SER A 120 22.10 -54.08 -37.01
N TRP A 121 22.04 -52.82 -36.71
CA TRP A 121 22.51 -51.79 -37.69
C TRP A 121 24.03 -51.70 -37.62
N THR A 122 24.63 -51.33 -38.75
CA THR A 122 26.07 -51.06 -38.83
C THR A 122 26.46 -49.92 -37.88
N THR A 123 27.69 -49.92 -37.37
CA THR A 123 28.16 -48.96 -36.35
C THR A 123 27.87 -47.50 -36.76
N PRO A 124 28.06 -47.04 -38.01
CA PRO A 124 27.72 -45.67 -38.41
C PRO A 124 26.20 -45.37 -38.38
N GLN A 125 25.36 -46.37 -38.71
CA GLN A 125 23.89 -46.23 -38.67
C GLN A 125 23.38 -46.21 -37.21
N ARG A 126 24.05 -46.96 -36.33
CA ARG A 126 23.77 -46.95 -34.90
C ARG A 126 24.08 -45.60 -34.25
N GLU A 127 25.24 -45.00 -34.57
CA GLU A 127 25.64 -43.69 -34.07
C GLU A 127 24.77 -42.59 -34.62
N ALA A 128 24.40 -42.61 -35.90
CA ALA A 128 23.50 -41.62 -36.48
C ALA A 128 22.08 -41.70 -35.84
N SER A 129 21.55 -42.93 -35.67
CA SER A 129 20.25 -43.12 -35.04
C SER A 129 20.26 -42.83 -33.54
N ALA A 130 21.36 -43.16 -32.83
CA ALA A 130 21.53 -42.83 -31.42
C ALA A 130 21.60 -41.31 -31.22
N ARG A 131 22.25 -40.54 -32.12
CA ARG A 131 22.23 -39.07 -32.06
C ARG A 131 20.85 -38.49 -32.30
N VAL A 132 20.07 -39.04 -33.23
CA VAL A 132 18.69 -38.60 -33.47
C VAL A 132 17.74 -38.96 -32.33
N MET A 133 17.95 -40.11 -31.70
CA MET A 133 17.13 -40.57 -30.56
C MET A 133 17.54 -39.94 -29.23
N SER A 134 18.82 -39.61 -29.03
CA SER A 134 19.30 -38.94 -27.80
C SER A 134 19.03 -37.43 -27.79
N ASP A 135 18.85 -36.84 -28.96
CA ASP A 135 18.57 -35.39 -29.09
C ASP A 135 17.49 -35.15 -30.17
N PRO A 136 16.25 -35.68 -29.96
CA PRO A 136 15.16 -35.59 -30.93
C PRO A 136 14.64 -34.16 -31.14
N ALA A 137 14.97 -33.25 -30.27
CA ALA A 137 14.73 -31.82 -30.41
C ALA A 137 15.93 -31.09 -29.82
N LYS A 138 16.69 -30.39 -30.64
CA LYS A 138 17.58 -29.35 -30.11
C LYS A 138 16.70 -28.33 -29.41
N LEU A 139 16.42 -28.57 -28.12
CA LEU A 139 15.92 -27.50 -27.26
C LEU A 139 17.06 -26.48 -27.20
N SER A 140 16.95 -25.44 -28.02
CA SER A 140 17.70 -24.22 -27.79
C SER A 140 17.01 -23.54 -26.58
N ALA A 141 17.18 -24.13 -25.40
CA ALA A 141 16.90 -23.42 -24.17
C ALA A 141 17.91 -22.28 -24.12
N LYS A 142 17.52 -21.13 -24.62
CA LYS A 142 18.20 -19.89 -24.31
C LYS A 142 17.85 -19.60 -22.86
N ASP A 143 18.68 -20.05 -21.95
CA ASP A 143 18.60 -19.66 -20.55
C ASP A 143 18.86 -18.16 -20.46
N PHE A 144 17.78 -17.39 -20.30
CA PHE A 144 17.83 -15.95 -20.15
C PHE A 144 18.31 -15.52 -18.77
N SER A 145 18.46 -16.44 -17.82
CA SER A 145 18.76 -16.14 -16.42
C SER A 145 20.06 -16.72 -15.88
N GLY A 146 20.81 -17.53 -16.68
CA GLY A 146 21.97 -18.25 -16.14
C GLY A 146 21.60 -19.17 -14.97
N ASP A 147 22.58 -19.60 -14.17
CA ASP A 147 22.40 -20.44 -12.97
C ASP A 147 21.78 -19.66 -11.79
N GLN A 148 20.66 -19.00 -12.01
CA GLN A 148 19.99 -18.17 -11.01
C GLN A 148 19.15 -19.03 -10.06
N VAL A 149 19.31 -18.79 -8.76
CA VAL A 149 18.46 -19.35 -7.71
C VAL A 149 17.02 -18.83 -7.90
N PHE A 150 16.02 -19.64 -7.60
CA PHE A 150 14.59 -19.29 -7.75
C PHE A 150 14.22 -17.87 -7.20
N GLY A 151 14.83 -17.46 -6.08
CA GLY A 151 14.59 -16.14 -5.49
C GLY A 151 15.08 -14.99 -6.36
N SER A 152 16.24 -15.12 -7.01
CA SER A 152 16.75 -14.09 -7.92
C SER A 152 15.91 -13.99 -9.19
N GLY A 153 15.36 -15.09 -9.71
CA GLY A 153 14.46 -15.08 -10.87
C GLY A 153 13.18 -14.27 -10.68
N LEU A 154 12.72 -14.11 -9.45
CA LEU A 154 11.54 -13.30 -9.10
C LEU A 154 11.86 -11.84 -8.76
N ALA A 155 13.12 -11.46 -8.64
CA ALA A 155 13.53 -10.10 -8.26
C ALA A 155 12.93 -9.01 -9.16
N PRO A 156 12.87 -9.12 -10.50
CA PRO A 156 12.25 -8.12 -11.37
C PRO A 156 10.78 -7.84 -11.04
N PHE A 157 10.05 -8.87 -10.65
CA PHE A 157 8.66 -8.76 -10.23
C PHE A 157 8.55 -8.01 -8.89
N PHE A 158 9.34 -8.40 -7.89
CA PHE A 158 9.29 -7.76 -6.57
C PHE A 158 9.80 -6.32 -6.60
N PHE A 159 10.72 -5.96 -7.48
CA PHE A 159 11.14 -4.58 -7.70
C PHE A 159 9.96 -3.73 -8.20
N SER A 160 9.26 -4.21 -9.20
CA SER A 160 8.07 -3.52 -9.72
C SER A 160 6.99 -3.39 -8.65
N LEU A 161 6.77 -4.45 -7.86
CA LEU A 161 5.83 -4.46 -6.73
C LEU A 161 6.17 -3.40 -5.69
N ALA A 162 7.41 -3.40 -5.23
CA ALA A 162 7.87 -2.46 -4.21
C ALA A 162 7.72 -1.00 -4.68
N MET A 163 8.09 -0.71 -5.93
CA MET A 163 8.01 0.64 -6.49
C MET A 163 6.58 1.13 -6.64
N PHE A 164 5.65 0.26 -7.06
CA PHE A 164 4.24 0.63 -7.16
C PHE A 164 3.61 0.87 -5.79
N ILE A 165 3.88 -0.01 -4.81
CA ILE A 165 3.42 0.15 -3.42
C ILE A 165 3.99 1.43 -2.81
N GLY A 166 5.26 1.74 -3.06
CA GLY A 166 5.86 2.99 -2.60
C GLY A 166 5.16 4.23 -3.15
N GLY A 167 4.82 4.23 -4.44
CA GLY A 167 4.01 5.28 -5.06
C GLY A 167 2.61 5.39 -4.44
N LEU A 168 1.98 4.26 -4.14
CA LEU A 168 0.68 4.20 -3.48
C LEU A 168 0.76 4.79 -2.06
N ILE A 169 1.74 4.37 -1.24
CA ILE A 169 1.95 4.88 0.11
C ILE A 169 2.27 6.37 0.09
N THR A 170 3.06 6.82 -0.88
CA THR A 170 3.40 8.24 -1.05
C THR A 170 2.12 9.10 -1.17
N PHE A 171 1.14 8.70 -1.97
CA PHE A 171 -0.12 9.42 -2.12
C PHE A 171 -1.19 9.06 -1.07
N LEU A 172 -0.91 8.15 -0.15
CA LEU A 172 -1.64 8.05 1.10
C LEU A 172 -1.27 9.21 2.05
N LEU A 173 -0.02 9.64 2.02
CA LEU A 173 0.56 10.65 2.91
C LEU A 173 0.55 12.06 2.28
N LEU A 174 0.86 12.16 0.99
CA LEU A 174 0.95 13.42 0.26
C LEU A 174 -0.33 13.74 -0.50
N ARG A 175 -0.63 15.03 -0.61
CA ARG A 175 -1.72 15.49 -1.48
C ARG A 175 -1.30 15.40 -2.94
N PRO A 176 -2.13 14.81 -3.83
CA PRO A 176 -1.77 14.59 -5.24
C PRO A 176 -1.72 15.89 -6.06
N LEU A 177 -2.45 16.92 -5.64
CA LEU A 177 -2.38 18.27 -6.17
C LEU A 177 -2.23 19.28 -5.03
N GLN A 178 -1.46 20.33 -5.26
CA GLN A 178 -1.34 21.44 -4.32
C GLN A 178 -2.47 22.46 -4.57
N ASN A 179 -3.39 22.62 -3.62
CA ASN A 179 -4.53 23.53 -3.73
C ASN A 179 -4.11 24.97 -4.07
N ARG A 180 -2.94 25.41 -3.55
CA ARG A 180 -2.39 26.74 -3.85
C ARG A 180 -2.04 26.89 -5.33
N ALA A 181 -1.41 25.89 -5.95
CA ALA A 181 -1.05 25.92 -7.37
C ALA A 181 -2.28 25.94 -8.27
N VAL A 182 -3.33 25.18 -7.91
CA VAL A 182 -4.61 25.15 -8.64
C VAL A 182 -5.33 26.52 -8.51
N ALA A 183 -5.37 27.10 -7.31
CA ALA A 183 -6.04 28.37 -7.02
C ALA A 183 -5.32 29.59 -7.62
N SER A 184 -3.99 29.58 -7.74
CA SER A 184 -3.19 30.66 -8.28
C SER A 184 -3.23 30.81 -9.80
N GLY A 185 -3.98 29.97 -10.52
CA GLY A 185 -4.13 30.08 -11.97
C GLY A 185 -2.91 29.59 -12.78
N VAL A 186 -1.94 28.90 -12.15
CA VAL A 186 -0.76 28.30 -12.81
C VAL A 186 -1.18 27.34 -13.93
N ALA A 187 -0.38 27.20 -14.99
CA ALA A 187 -0.67 26.26 -16.09
C ALA A 187 -0.99 24.86 -15.58
N PRO A 188 -2.04 24.17 -16.09
CA PRO A 188 -2.50 22.88 -15.56
C PRO A 188 -1.40 21.82 -15.51
N LEU A 189 -0.55 21.79 -16.54
CA LEU A 189 0.60 20.90 -16.61
C LEU A 189 1.59 21.17 -15.47
N ARG A 190 1.85 22.46 -15.18
CA ARG A 190 2.74 22.83 -14.07
C ARG A 190 2.15 22.43 -12.73
N ALA A 191 0.83 22.61 -12.53
CA ALA A 191 0.17 22.17 -11.30
C ALA A 191 0.26 20.63 -11.10
N ALA A 192 0.15 19.85 -12.18
CA ALA A 192 0.35 18.41 -12.16
C ALA A 192 1.79 18.03 -11.79
N LEU A 193 2.79 18.69 -12.39
CA LEU A 193 4.21 18.45 -12.11
C LEU A 193 4.61 18.91 -10.70
N ASP A 194 4.10 20.04 -10.22
CA ASP A 194 4.33 20.54 -8.86
C ASP A 194 3.77 19.55 -7.80
N GLY A 195 2.66 18.85 -8.11
CA GLY A 195 2.13 17.80 -7.26
C GLY A 195 2.94 16.49 -7.32
N LEU A 196 3.55 16.20 -8.48
CA LEU A 196 4.39 15.01 -8.67
C LEU A 196 5.80 15.18 -8.08
N TRP A 197 6.32 16.39 -8.02
CA TRP A 197 7.68 16.68 -7.60
C TRP A 197 8.07 16.08 -6.23
N PRO A 198 7.29 16.29 -5.13
CA PRO A 198 7.62 15.69 -3.84
C PRO A 198 7.59 14.15 -3.88
N ALA A 199 6.63 13.58 -4.63
CA ALA A 199 6.54 12.15 -4.83
C ALA A 199 7.72 11.60 -5.62
N SER A 200 8.25 12.37 -6.60
CA SER A 200 9.44 11.98 -7.37
C SER A 200 10.69 11.92 -6.52
N ILE A 201 10.86 12.80 -5.54
CA ILE A 201 11.98 12.74 -4.59
C ILE A 201 11.92 11.44 -3.79
N ILE A 202 10.74 11.09 -3.26
CA ILE A 202 10.54 9.83 -2.52
C ILE A 202 10.79 8.62 -3.44
N ALA A 203 10.30 8.67 -4.68
CA ALA A 203 10.50 7.63 -5.68
C ALA A 203 12.00 7.40 -6.00
N ILE A 204 12.79 8.46 -6.12
CA ILE A 204 14.25 8.40 -6.34
C ILE A 204 14.93 7.76 -5.13
N LEU A 205 14.60 8.20 -3.91
CA LEU A 205 15.15 7.64 -2.68
C LEU A 205 14.82 6.15 -2.54
N GLN A 206 13.58 5.77 -2.80
CA GLN A 206 13.12 4.39 -2.76
C GLN A 206 13.87 3.53 -3.79
N ALA A 207 13.95 3.96 -5.05
CA ALA A 207 14.66 3.26 -6.11
C ALA A 207 16.13 3.08 -5.75
N THR A 208 16.78 4.13 -5.26
CA THR A 208 18.18 4.08 -4.82
C THR A 208 18.35 3.10 -3.67
N MET A 209 17.48 3.14 -2.66
CA MET A 209 17.54 2.25 -1.51
C MET A 209 17.39 0.78 -1.92
N ILE A 210 16.45 0.46 -2.80
CA ILE A 210 16.24 -0.91 -3.31
C ILE A 210 17.51 -1.40 -4.00
N ILE A 211 18.12 -0.61 -4.86
CA ILE A 211 19.34 -0.99 -5.58
C ILE A 211 20.52 -1.17 -4.62
N VAL A 212 20.71 -0.24 -3.69
CA VAL A 212 21.79 -0.35 -2.69
C VAL A 212 21.62 -1.63 -1.87
N VAL A 213 20.43 -1.89 -1.34
CA VAL A 213 20.14 -3.12 -0.57
C VAL A 213 20.41 -4.37 -1.40
N THR A 214 19.98 -4.38 -2.67
CA THR A 214 20.15 -5.53 -3.55
C THR A 214 21.61 -5.83 -3.84
N LEU A 215 22.41 -4.80 -4.09
CA LEU A 215 23.82 -4.98 -4.42
C LEU A 215 24.70 -5.25 -3.19
N THR A 216 24.38 -4.64 -2.02
CA THR A 216 25.25 -4.67 -0.84
C THR A 216 24.81 -5.72 0.19
N LEU A 217 23.53 -5.80 0.53
CA LEU A 217 23.01 -6.72 1.56
C LEU A 217 22.63 -8.08 0.97
N VAL A 218 21.96 -8.10 -0.19
CA VAL A 218 21.56 -9.35 -0.83
C VAL A 218 22.74 -9.95 -1.60
N GLY A 219 23.70 -9.13 -2.04
CA GLY A 219 24.86 -9.58 -2.80
C GLY A 219 24.51 -10.14 -4.18
N MET A 220 23.43 -9.63 -4.79
CA MET A 220 22.94 -10.10 -6.08
C MET A 220 23.87 -9.61 -7.19
N ASP A 221 24.39 -10.52 -8.00
CA ASP A 221 25.17 -10.17 -9.18
C ASP A 221 24.23 -9.66 -10.28
N VAL A 222 24.41 -8.40 -10.67
CA VAL A 222 23.57 -7.70 -11.64
C VAL A 222 24.43 -7.31 -12.84
N ALA A 223 24.00 -7.67 -14.04
CA ALA A 223 24.77 -7.43 -15.27
C ALA A 223 24.99 -5.93 -15.56
N HIS A 224 23.99 -5.09 -15.30
CA HIS A 224 24.05 -3.66 -15.63
C HIS A 224 23.57 -2.77 -14.47
N PRO A 225 24.34 -2.61 -13.36
CA PRO A 225 23.87 -1.96 -12.13
C PRO A 225 23.50 -0.48 -12.32
N TRP A 226 24.26 0.27 -13.11
CA TRP A 226 23.97 1.70 -13.37
C TRP A 226 22.72 1.89 -14.21
N ALA A 227 22.54 1.09 -15.25
CA ALA A 227 21.34 1.13 -16.09
C ALA A 227 20.11 0.68 -15.29
N LEU A 228 20.26 -0.32 -14.45
CA LEU A 228 19.23 -0.78 -13.53
C LEU A 228 18.80 0.33 -12.57
N TRP A 229 19.74 1.07 -12.00
CA TRP A 229 19.45 2.19 -11.11
C TRP A 229 18.64 3.30 -11.82
N ILE A 230 19.11 3.75 -13.00
CA ILE A 230 18.42 4.78 -13.78
C ILE A 230 17.02 4.31 -14.19
N PHE A 231 16.90 3.08 -14.66
CA PHE A 231 15.61 2.49 -15.04
C PHE A 231 14.66 2.40 -13.84
N SER A 232 15.15 2.01 -12.66
CA SER A 232 14.41 1.95 -11.41
C SER A 232 13.81 3.31 -11.02
N ILE A 233 14.59 4.38 -11.16
CA ILE A 233 14.10 5.76 -10.93
C ILE A 233 12.96 6.08 -11.90
N GLY A 234 13.13 5.79 -13.19
CA GLY A 234 12.11 6.01 -14.21
C GLY A 234 10.81 5.27 -13.92
N VAL A 235 10.90 3.97 -13.59
CA VAL A 235 9.75 3.14 -13.21
C VAL A 235 9.04 3.70 -11.98
N SER A 236 9.79 4.07 -10.93
CA SER A 236 9.22 4.62 -9.70
C SER A 236 8.46 5.93 -9.95
N ILE A 237 8.99 6.82 -10.79
CA ILE A 237 8.33 8.09 -11.14
C ILE A 237 7.06 7.82 -11.96
N VAL A 238 7.09 6.89 -12.91
CA VAL A 238 5.89 6.52 -13.69
C VAL A 238 4.81 5.93 -12.78
N PHE A 239 5.16 5.06 -11.86
CA PHE A 239 4.22 4.48 -10.91
C PHE A 239 3.66 5.55 -9.95
N ALA A 240 4.48 6.50 -9.53
CA ALA A 240 4.00 7.66 -8.78
C ALA A 240 3.00 8.49 -9.61
N ALA A 241 3.28 8.74 -10.90
CA ALA A 241 2.37 9.47 -11.79
C ALA A 241 1.03 8.74 -12.00
N ILE A 242 1.03 7.40 -12.10
CA ILE A 242 -0.19 6.59 -12.17
C ILE A 242 -1.01 6.75 -10.89
N ASN A 243 -0.38 6.62 -9.73
CA ASN A 243 -1.04 6.80 -8.43
C ASN A 243 -1.57 8.23 -8.25
N GLN A 244 -0.81 9.25 -8.68
CA GLN A 244 -1.26 10.63 -8.70
C GLN A 244 -2.51 10.80 -9.56
N MET A 245 -2.47 10.31 -10.80
CA MET A 245 -3.58 10.39 -11.73
C MET A 245 -4.86 9.79 -11.16
N LEU A 246 -4.79 8.59 -10.58
CA LEU A 246 -5.95 7.93 -9.99
C LEU A 246 -6.55 8.72 -8.82
N ASN A 247 -5.70 9.25 -7.94
CA ASN A 247 -6.14 10.06 -6.81
C ASN A 247 -6.72 11.42 -7.23
N VAL A 248 -6.22 12.02 -8.32
CA VAL A 248 -6.74 13.29 -8.86
C VAL A 248 -8.03 13.07 -9.63
N ALA A 249 -8.09 12.03 -10.48
CA ALA A 249 -9.24 11.79 -11.34
C ALA A 249 -10.48 11.30 -10.58
N LEU A 250 -10.29 10.44 -9.59
CA LEU A 250 -11.37 9.80 -8.82
C LEU A 250 -11.59 10.43 -7.44
N GLY A 251 -10.68 11.30 -7.01
CA GLY A 251 -10.69 11.87 -5.67
C GLY A 251 -9.94 11.04 -4.63
N PRO A 252 -9.67 11.60 -3.44
CA PRO A 252 -8.72 11.02 -2.46
C PRO A 252 -9.19 9.70 -1.83
N GLY A 253 -10.48 9.43 -1.75
CA GLY A 253 -11.04 8.16 -1.25
C GLY A 253 -11.07 7.08 -2.33
N PRO A 254 -11.91 7.23 -3.37
CA PRO A 254 -12.05 6.26 -4.45
C PRO A 254 -10.75 6.03 -5.23
N GLY A 255 -9.91 7.06 -5.37
CA GLY A 255 -8.62 6.95 -6.06
C GLY A 255 -7.65 5.97 -5.39
N LYS A 256 -7.62 5.92 -4.05
CA LYS A 256 -6.83 4.96 -3.29
C LYS A 256 -7.32 3.52 -3.50
N VAL A 257 -8.63 3.33 -3.48
CA VAL A 257 -9.24 2.01 -3.74
C VAL A 257 -8.96 1.56 -5.17
N ALA A 258 -9.08 2.47 -6.15
CA ALA A 258 -8.76 2.18 -7.54
C ALA A 258 -7.27 1.83 -7.74
N ALA A 259 -6.36 2.50 -7.04
CA ALA A 259 -4.93 2.18 -7.07
C ALA A 259 -4.64 0.79 -6.50
N MET A 260 -5.32 0.38 -5.42
CA MET A 260 -5.23 -0.98 -4.88
C MET A 260 -5.81 -2.03 -5.83
N ALA A 261 -6.96 -1.73 -6.45
CA ALA A 261 -7.55 -2.63 -7.45
C ALA A 261 -6.63 -2.77 -8.68
N LEU A 262 -6.06 -1.65 -9.14
CA LEU A 262 -5.09 -1.67 -10.23
C LEU A 262 -3.84 -2.49 -9.87
N LEU A 263 -3.34 -2.38 -8.63
CA LEU A 263 -2.24 -3.21 -8.14
C LEU A 263 -2.53 -4.70 -8.33
N MET A 264 -3.71 -5.16 -7.90
CA MET A 264 -4.11 -6.57 -8.04
C MET A 264 -4.20 -7.02 -9.51
N LEU A 265 -4.79 -6.17 -10.37
CA LEU A 265 -4.84 -6.44 -11.81
C LEU A 265 -3.44 -6.52 -12.44
N GLN A 266 -2.54 -5.64 -12.03
CA GLN A 266 -1.16 -5.61 -12.55
C GLN A 266 -0.36 -6.84 -12.13
N ILE A 267 -0.50 -7.31 -10.89
CA ILE A 267 0.15 -8.54 -10.40
C ILE A 267 -0.23 -9.73 -11.29
N LEU A 268 -1.52 -9.89 -11.58
CA LEU A 268 -2.04 -11.03 -12.34
C LEU A 268 -1.69 -10.97 -13.83
N SER A 269 -1.62 -9.79 -14.44
CA SER A 269 -1.41 -9.65 -15.89
C SER A 269 0.02 -9.31 -16.31
N SER A 270 1.00 -9.38 -15.39
CA SER A 270 2.36 -8.84 -15.62
C SER A 270 3.36 -9.81 -16.26
N ASN A 271 3.04 -11.09 -16.41
CA ASN A 271 4.03 -12.14 -16.76
C ASN A 271 5.23 -12.19 -15.78
N GLY A 272 5.00 -11.76 -14.55
CA GLY A 272 6.04 -11.71 -13.52
C GLY A 272 6.16 -13.01 -12.75
N LEU A 273 5.01 -13.60 -12.37
CA LEU A 273 4.90 -14.83 -11.60
C LEU A 273 4.54 -16.03 -12.48
N TYR A 274 3.60 -15.85 -13.40
CA TYR A 274 3.09 -16.91 -14.29
C TYR A 274 3.19 -16.47 -15.74
N PRO A 275 3.42 -17.39 -16.68
CA PRO A 275 3.35 -17.10 -18.11
C PRO A 275 1.95 -16.62 -18.50
N VAL A 276 1.86 -15.57 -19.31
CA VAL A 276 0.58 -14.93 -19.71
C VAL A 276 -0.33 -15.92 -20.43
N GLU A 277 0.25 -16.88 -21.15
CA GLU A 277 -0.47 -17.91 -21.90
C GLU A 277 -1.29 -18.84 -21.01
N THR A 278 -0.93 -18.95 -19.72
CA THR A 278 -1.63 -19.78 -18.73
C THR A 278 -2.75 -19.04 -18.01
N GLU A 279 -2.87 -17.73 -18.22
CA GLU A 279 -3.85 -16.88 -17.55
C GLU A 279 -5.18 -16.81 -18.31
N PRO A 280 -6.30 -16.46 -17.66
CA PRO A 280 -7.57 -16.19 -18.33
C PRO A 280 -7.43 -15.09 -19.39
N LYS A 281 -8.20 -15.18 -20.48
CA LYS A 281 -8.13 -14.26 -21.63
C LYS A 281 -8.20 -12.79 -21.27
N LEU A 282 -8.93 -12.44 -20.21
CA LEU A 282 -9.03 -11.07 -19.71
C LEU A 282 -7.64 -10.50 -19.34
N PHE A 283 -6.83 -11.26 -18.62
CA PHE A 283 -5.49 -10.85 -18.22
C PHE A 283 -4.51 -10.83 -19.38
N GLN A 284 -4.67 -11.75 -20.35
CA GLN A 284 -3.90 -11.74 -21.60
C GLN A 284 -4.14 -10.45 -22.40
N TRP A 285 -5.37 -9.95 -22.43
CA TRP A 285 -5.69 -8.68 -23.10
C TRP A 285 -5.16 -7.46 -22.34
N LEU A 286 -5.12 -7.55 -21.01
CA LEU A 286 -4.59 -6.49 -20.17
C LEU A 286 -3.06 -6.39 -20.23
N HIS A 287 -2.39 -7.50 -20.49
CA HIS A 287 -0.93 -7.62 -20.52
C HIS A 287 -0.21 -6.55 -21.37
N PRO A 288 -0.59 -6.26 -22.61
CA PRO A 288 0.10 -5.26 -23.45
C PRO A 288 -0.14 -3.81 -23.00
N VAL A 289 -1.16 -3.56 -22.18
CA VAL A 289 -1.48 -2.21 -21.65
C VAL A 289 -0.95 -2.02 -20.22
N ASN A 290 -0.56 -3.12 -19.57
CA ASN A 290 -0.11 -3.12 -18.19
C ASN A 290 1.29 -2.50 -18.05
N PRO A 291 1.47 -1.37 -17.33
CA PRO A 291 2.78 -0.75 -17.12
C PRO A 291 3.76 -1.68 -16.38
N TRP A 292 3.26 -2.58 -15.57
CA TRP A 292 4.09 -3.54 -14.84
C TRP A 292 4.75 -4.56 -15.76
N THR A 293 4.11 -4.98 -16.83
CA THR A 293 4.71 -5.84 -17.87
C THR A 293 6.03 -5.26 -18.38
N TYR A 294 6.02 -3.98 -18.67
CA TYR A 294 7.19 -3.28 -19.19
C TYR A 294 8.27 -3.07 -18.12
N SER A 295 7.88 -2.80 -16.89
CA SER A 295 8.84 -2.69 -15.79
C SER A 295 9.54 -4.02 -15.52
N VAL A 296 8.80 -5.13 -15.43
CA VAL A 296 9.37 -6.48 -15.21
C VAL A 296 10.29 -6.89 -16.36
N ASN A 297 9.88 -6.65 -17.62
CA ASN A 297 10.70 -6.96 -18.78
C ASN A 297 12.01 -6.15 -18.79
N GLY A 298 11.96 -4.86 -18.47
CA GLY A 298 13.15 -4.02 -18.39
C GLY A 298 14.08 -4.45 -17.25
N PHE A 299 13.53 -4.76 -16.08
CA PHE A 299 14.32 -5.27 -14.97
C PHE A 299 14.98 -6.60 -15.28
N ARG A 300 14.27 -7.54 -15.91
CA ARG A 300 14.85 -8.83 -16.33
C ARG A 300 16.07 -8.64 -17.19
N GLN A 301 16.01 -7.78 -18.20
CA GLN A 301 17.12 -7.58 -19.13
C GLN A 301 18.33 -6.89 -18.48
N LEU A 302 18.07 -5.92 -17.60
CA LEU A 302 19.14 -5.18 -16.93
C LEU A 302 19.80 -6.01 -15.83
N MET A 303 19.04 -6.87 -15.15
CA MET A 303 19.57 -7.75 -14.12
C MET A 303 20.37 -8.92 -14.69
N TYR A 304 19.86 -9.55 -15.77
CA TYR A 304 20.44 -10.80 -16.29
C TYR A 304 21.27 -10.62 -17.56
N GLY A 305 21.35 -9.41 -18.12
CA GLY A 305 22.31 -9.06 -19.16
C GLY A 305 21.93 -9.40 -20.60
N ASN A 306 20.77 -10.00 -20.86
CA ASN A 306 20.30 -10.30 -22.22
C ASN A 306 19.49 -9.14 -22.79
N ILE A 307 20.17 -8.04 -23.15
CA ILE A 307 19.52 -6.85 -23.71
C ILE A 307 19.08 -7.13 -25.15
N ASP A 308 17.78 -7.06 -25.41
CA ASP A 308 17.15 -7.17 -26.72
C ASP A 308 16.20 -5.97 -26.99
N GLN A 309 15.39 -6.07 -28.04
CA GLN A 309 14.43 -5.01 -28.40
C GLN A 309 13.34 -4.76 -27.33
N ARG A 310 13.20 -5.61 -26.35
CA ARG A 310 12.20 -5.45 -25.27
C ARG A 310 12.57 -4.33 -24.30
N LEU A 311 13.86 -4.06 -24.10
CA LEU A 311 14.29 -2.96 -23.23
C LEU A 311 13.88 -1.59 -23.78
N PRO A 312 14.24 -1.20 -25.02
CA PRO A 312 13.79 0.07 -25.57
C PRO A 312 12.27 0.16 -25.71
N GLN A 313 11.58 -0.94 -26.02
CA GLN A 313 10.11 -0.99 -26.02
C GLN A 313 9.54 -0.73 -24.62
N SER A 314 10.12 -1.31 -23.58
CA SER A 314 9.70 -1.11 -22.19
C SER A 314 9.89 0.35 -21.77
N ILE A 315 11.03 0.94 -22.09
CA ILE A 315 11.32 2.35 -21.80
C ILE A 315 10.31 3.26 -22.50
N LEU A 316 10.09 3.05 -23.80
CA LEU A 316 9.16 3.84 -24.60
C LEU A 316 7.72 3.73 -24.07
N ALA A 317 7.26 2.51 -23.78
CA ALA A 317 5.93 2.28 -23.25
C ALA A 317 5.74 2.98 -21.88
N LEU A 318 6.71 2.89 -20.98
CA LEU A 318 6.65 3.54 -19.69
C LEU A 318 6.63 5.07 -19.81
N ILE A 319 7.41 5.65 -20.72
CA ILE A 319 7.40 7.11 -21.01
C ILE A 319 6.02 7.52 -21.52
N ILE A 320 5.45 6.78 -22.48
CA ILE A 320 4.11 7.07 -23.01
C ILE A 320 3.05 6.98 -21.93
N ILE A 321 3.06 5.93 -21.12
CA ILE A 321 2.11 5.76 -20.00
C ILE A 321 2.25 6.90 -19.00
N GLY A 322 3.48 7.25 -18.61
CA GLY A 322 3.75 8.37 -17.71
C GLY A 322 3.24 9.70 -18.26
N ALA A 323 3.50 9.98 -19.54
CA ALA A 323 3.03 11.18 -20.22
C ALA A 323 1.49 11.26 -20.27
N ILE A 324 0.82 10.14 -20.57
CA ILE A 324 -0.64 10.05 -20.53
C ILE A 324 -1.17 10.33 -19.13
N CYS A 325 -0.59 9.73 -18.10
CA CYS A 325 -1.02 9.94 -16.71
C CYS A 325 -0.85 11.40 -16.27
N ILE A 326 0.28 12.02 -16.59
CA ILE A 326 0.51 13.45 -16.33
C ILE A 326 -0.48 14.32 -17.12
N GLY A 327 -0.76 13.97 -18.37
CA GLY A 327 -1.74 14.66 -19.22
C GLY A 327 -3.15 14.60 -18.63
N ILE A 328 -3.60 13.42 -18.17
CA ILE A 328 -4.89 13.25 -17.51
C ILE A 328 -4.93 14.04 -16.20
N THR A 329 -3.86 13.99 -15.40
CA THR A 329 -3.75 14.78 -14.16
C THR A 329 -3.85 16.27 -14.43
N ALA A 330 -3.18 16.77 -15.49
CA ALA A 330 -3.27 18.17 -15.90
C ALA A 330 -4.68 18.54 -16.37
N LEU A 331 -5.36 17.65 -17.09
CA LEU A 331 -6.74 17.87 -17.54
C LEU A 331 -7.70 17.94 -16.34
N CYS A 332 -7.54 17.05 -15.36
CA CYS A 332 -8.31 17.10 -14.12
C CYS A 332 -8.02 18.38 -13.32
N ALA A 333 -6.74 18.80 -13.22
CA ALA A 333 -6.35 20.06 -12.58
C ALA A 333 -6.97 21.28 -13.28
N TYR A 334 -7.09 21.25 -14.62
CA TYR A 334 -7.80 22.30 -15.39
C TYR A 334 -9.29 22.34 -15.07
N ARG A 335 -9.93 21.17 -14.94
CA ARG A 335 -11.35 21.06 -14.57
C ARG A 335 -11.60 21.54 -13.14
N ASP A 336 -10.67 21.27 -12.23
CA ASP A 336 -10.79 21.65 -10.82
C ASP A 336 -10.59 23.16 -10.54
N ARG A 337 -10.14 23.93 -11.52
CA ARG A 337 -10.08 25.40 -11.45
C ARG A 337 -11.45 26.09 -11.44
N LYS A 338 -12.49 25.40 -11.94
CA LYS A 338 -13.84 25.96 -11.92
C LYS A 338 -14.40 25.82 -10.51
N TRP A 339 -14.42 26.92 -9.77
CA TRP A 339 -15.06 27.00 -8.47
C TRP A 339 -16.58 26.93 -8.65
N THR A 340 -17.21 25.87 -8.17
CA THR A 340 -18.66 25.76 -8.05
C THR A 340 -19.08 26.19 -6.63
N VAL A 341 -20.33 26.68 -6.49
CA VAL A 341 -20.91 27.11 -5.20
C VAL A 341 -20.86 25.99 -4.16
N GLU A 342 -21.05 24.73 -4.58
CA GLU A 342 -20.94 23.54 -3.74
C GLU A 342 -19.54 23.30 -3.14
N ARG A 343 -18.48 23.74 -3.83
CA ARG A 343 -17.09 23.64 -3.32
C ARG A 343 -16.72 24.80 -2.39
N LEU A 344 -17.44 25.92 -2.44
CA LEU A 344 -17.26 27.06 -1.51
C LEU A 344 -17.89 26.77 -0.14
N HIS A 345 -18.92 25.95 -0.09
CA HIS A 345 -19.57 25.50 1.13
C HIS A 345 -19.60 23.95 1.15
N PRO A 346 -18.47 23.30 1.51
CA PRO A 346 -18.49 21.86 1.69
C PRO A 346 -19.52 21.53 2.78
N ALA A 347 -20.38 20.56 2.52
CA ALA A 347 -21.31 20.03 3.52
C ALA A 347 -20.47 19.65 4.75
N ILE A 348 -20.81 20.20 5.90
CA ILE A 348 -20.19 19.84 7.17
C ILE A 348 -20.77 18.46 7.51
N ASP A 349 -20.00 17.42 7.29
CA ASP A 349 -20.33 16.08 7.81
C ASP A 349 -20.25 16.17 9.34
N ILE A 350 -21.44 16.21 9.97
CA ILE A 350 -21.63 16.22 11.43
C ILE A 350 -21.58 14.78 11.93
#